data_515c445784a0d061fca52ab854d16408
#
_entry.id   515c445784a0d061fca52ab854d16408
#
_cell.length_a   1.000
_cell.length_b   1.000
_cell.length_c   1.000
_cell.angle_alpha   90.00
_cell.angle_beta   90.00
_cell.angle_gamma   90.00
#
_symmetry.space_group_name_H-M   'P 1'
#
loop_
_entity.id
_entity.type
_entity.pdbx_description
1 polymer ?
#
loop_
_entity_poly.entity_id
_entity_poly.type
_entity_poly.pdbx_seq_one_letter_code
_entity_poly.pdbx_strand_id
1 'polypeptide(L)'
;MNNNKKTAAIVSLYGNSNFGNKLQNYAVQEILKKEGLNTVNIVNIPCLNNKKVNNIEVLKLYIKGWLRYILKGDKIKDCVDPKDPKERKKNFLEFNKKIANSKHFFSFSRLQEFDKYDYYFVGSDQIWNPIYGGLSDLDLLTFTQKKKIAISASFGIEEIPLDYKGRVEQYISKFDAISVREEAAKNIIEKICLKNKFVNNRFALSLKRLKIILRSN
;
A
#
# COMPACT_ATOMS: atom_id res chain seq x y z
N MET A 1 -5.25 9.33 32.03
CA MET A 1 -4.45 8.32 31.30
C MET A 1 -4.51 8.62 29.81
N ASN A 2 -3.45 9.15 29.22
CA ASN A 2 -3.39 9.38 27.76
C ASN A 2 -3.33 8.02 27.07
N ASN A 3 -4.48 7.53 26.61
CA ASN A 3 -4.54 6.38 25.72
C ASN A 3 -3.97 6.82 24.34
N ASN A 4 -2.66 6.81 24.21
CA ASN A 4 -2.02 6.97 22.92
C ASN A 4 -2.38 5.75 22.05
N LYS A 5 -3.42 5.91 21.21
CA LYS A 5 -3.80 4.87 20.26
C LYS A 5 -2.60 4.55 19.35
N LYS A 6 -2.27 3.28 19.23
CA LYS A 6 -1.22 2.81 18.32
C LYS A 6 -1.55 3.22 16.89
N THR A 7 -0.51 3.50 16.11
CA THR A 7 -0.60 4.03 14.75
C THR A 7 -0.30 2.94 13.71
N ALA A 8 -1.01 2.96 12.60
CA ALA A 8 -0.87 2.01 11.53
C ALA A 8 -0.72 2.71 10.16
N ALA A 9 0.37 2.44 9.47
CA ALA A 9 0.55 2.85 8.09
C ALA A 9 0.01 1.78 7.15
N ILE A 10 -0.76 2.18 6.15
CA ILE A 10 -1.32 1.31 5.13
C ILE A 10 -0.72 1.70 3.78
N VAL A 11 -0.04 0.77 3.11
CA VAL A 11 0.44 0.91 1.74
C VAL A 11 -0.53 0.22 0.81
N SER A 12 -1.11 0.98 -0.10
CA SER A 12 -2.10 0.47 -1.06
C SER A 12 -1.91 1.08 -2.44
N LEU A 13 -2.43 0.39 -3.45
CA LEU A 13 -2.48 0.96 -4.80
C LEU A 13 -3.35 2.23 -4.81
N TYR A 14 -2.83 3.23 -5.49
CA TYR A 14 -3.54 4.48 -5.71
C TYR A 14 -4.08 4.56 -7.13
N GLY A 15 -5.25 3.99 -7.34
CA GLY A 15 -6.00 4.13 -8.59
C GLY A 15 -6.81 5.43 -8.60
N ASN A 16 -6.56 6.30 -9.56
CA ASN A 16 -7.19 7.62 -9.64
C ASN A 16 -8.60 7.61 -10.22
N SER A 17 -9.01 6.48 -10.83
CA SER A 17 -10.33 6.28 -11.41
C SER A 17 -10.96 4.96 -11.04
N ASN A 18 -10.29 4.16 -10.19
CA ASN A 18 -10.75 2.85 -9.79
C ASN A 18 -11.41 2.89 -8.42
N PHE A 19 -12.76 2.85 -8.39
CA PHE A 19 -13.53 2.79 -7.17
C PHE A 19 -13.23 1.53 -6.34
N GLY A 20 -12.92 0.41 -6.99
CA GLY A 20 -12.58 -0.85 -6.31
C GLY A 20 -11.38 -0.65 -5.39
N ASN A 21 -10.29 -0.06 -5.87
CA ASN A 21 -9.11 0.21 -5.06
C ASN A 21 -9.42 1.13 -3.88
N LYS A 22 -10.27 2.13 -4.08
CA LYS A 22 -10.65 3.05 -3.02
C LYS A 22 -11.53 2.39 -1.97
N LEU A 23 -12.50 1.58 -2.39
CA LEU A 23 -13.37 0.82 -1.48
C LEU A 23 -12.58 -0.18 -0.64
N GLN A 24 -11.63 -0.88 -1.25
CA GLN A 24 -10.76 -1.82 -0.53
C GLN A 24 -9.88 -1.11 0.49
N ASN A 25 -9.26 0.03 0.12
CA ASN A 25 -8.47 0.83 1.04
C ASN A 25 -9.34 1.33 2.22
N TYR A 26 -10.53 1.86 1.93
CA TYR A 26 -11.47 2.30 2.94
C TYR A 26 -11.85 1.15 3.90
N ALA A 27 -12.13 -0.03 3.35
CA ALA A 27 -12.48 -1.21 4.16
C ALA A 27 -11.34 -1.61 5.10
N VAL A 28 -10.09 -1.62 4.63
CA VAL A 28 -8.91 -1.90 5.46
C VAL A 28 -8.79 -0.85 6.57
N GLN A 29 -8.95 0.44 6.25
CA GLN A 29 -8.90 1.49 7.28
C GLN A 29 -9.97 1.29 8.35
N GLU A 30 -11.21 1.02 7.95
CA GLU A 30 -12.33 0.81 8.89
C GLU A 30 -12.13 -0.42 9.78
N ILE A 31 -11.58 -1.52 9.22
CA ILE A 31 -11.21 -2.71 10.00
C ILE A 31 -10.18 -2.34 11.07
N LEU A 32 -9.11 -1.66 10.70
CA LEU A 32 -8.04 -1.30 11.62
C LEU A 32 -8.49 -0.26 12.67
N LYS A 33 -9.35 0.69 12.29
CA LYS A 33 -9.96 1.64 13.23
C LYS A 33 -10.83 0.93 14.28
N LYS A 34 -11.61 -0.08 13.87
CA LYS A 34 -12.40 -0.91 14.78
C LYS A 34 -11.53 -1.68 15.79
N GLU A 35 -10.30 -2.01 15.41
CA GLU A 35 -9.30 -2.60 16.31
C GLU A 35 -8.54 -1.55 17.15
N GLY A 36 -8.98 -0.29 17.13
CA GLY A 36 -8.44 0.78 17.97
C GLY A 36 -7.19 1.47 17.41
N LEU A 37 -6.82 1.24 16.15
CA LEU A 37 -5.66 1.84 15.54
C LEU A 37 -5.96 3.19 14.87
N ASN A 38 -5.04 4.13 14.98
CA ASN A 38 -5.03 5.33 14.14
C ASN A 38 -4.37 5.01 12.80
N THR A 39 -5.11 5.13 11.71
CA THR A 39 -4.65 4.72 10.39
C THR A 39 -4.16 5.89 9.55
N VAL A 40 -3.05 5.67 8.85
CA VAL A 40 -2.51 6.59 7.83
C VAL A 40 -2.31 5.80 6.54
N ASN A 41 -2.86 6.29 5.45
CA ASN A 41 -2.65 5.66 4.15
C ASN A 41 -1.43 6.27 3.45
N ILE A 42 -0.47 5.44 3.08
CA ILE A 42 0.69 5.82 2.27
C ILE A 42 0.40 5.38 0.85
N VAL A 43 0.27 6.36 -0.03
CA VAL A 43 -0.02 6.10 -1.44
C VAL A 43 1.25 5.79 -2.18
N ASN A 44 1.30 4.60 -2.78
CA ASN A 44 2.35 4.26 -3.73
C ASN A 44 1.99 4.82 -5.11
N ILE A 45 2.91 5.59 -5.72
CA ILE A 45 2.76 6.09 -7.08
C ILE A 45 3.62 5.23 -7.99
N PRO A 46 3.06 4.26 -8.72
CA PRO A 46 3.81 3.26 -9.49
C PRO A 46 4.78 3.84 -10.51
N CYS A 47 4.45 5.00 -11.08
CA CYS A 47 5.29 5.64 -12.10
C CYS A 47 6.68 6.08 -11.60
N LEU A 48 6.92 6.08 -10.29
CA LEU A 48 8.23 6.40 -9.71
C LEU A 48 9.03 5.14 -9.33
N ASN A 49 8.41 3.97 -9.33
CA ASN A 49 8.96 2.79 -8.67
C ASN A 49 9.96 1.98 -9.47
N ASN A 50 9.98 2.03 -10.79
CA ASN A 50 10.77 1.09 -11.61
C ASN A 50 11.65 1.72 -12.69
N LYS A 51 11.62 3.02 -12.85
CA LYS A 51 12.63 3.67 -13.68
C LYS A 51 13.73 4.20 -12.77
N LYS A 52 14.99 3.91 -13.09
CA LYS A 52 16.11 4.75 -12.65
C LYS A 52 15.85 6.15 -13.20
N VAL A 53 14.98 6.88 -12.52
CA VAL A 53 14.62 8.24 -12.89
C VAL A 53 15.86 9.05 -12.57
N ASN A 54 16.49 9.59 -13.58
CA ASN A 54 17.62 10.48 -13.43
C ASN A 54 17.21 11.62 -12.47
N ASN A 55 18.08 12.03 -11.56
CA ASN A 55 17.81 13.09 -10.58
C ASN A 55 17.19 14.36 -11.21
N ILE A 56 17.49 14.62 -12.48
CA ILE A 56 16.94 15.72 -13.27
C ILE A 56 15.44 15.50 -13.58
N GLU A 57 15.01 14.27 -13.87
CA GLU A 57 13.59 13.95 -14.12
C GLU A 57 12.77 14.02 -12.83
N VAL A 58 13.34 13.55 -11.71
CA VAL A 58 12.74 13.73 -10.38
C VAL A 58 12.58 15.21 -10.06
N LEU A 59 13.60 16.02 -10.31
CA LEU A 59 13.55 17.46 -10.12
C LEU A 59 12.51 18.13 -11.01
N LYS A 60 12.40 17.73 -12.28
CA LYS A 60 11.36 18.24 -13.21
C LYS A 60 9.95 17.89 -12.72
N LEU A 61 9.74 16.69 -12.22
CA LEU A 61 8.45 16.27 -11.65
C LEU A 61 8.12 17.06 -10.36
N TYR A 62 9.12 17.32 -9.52
CA TYR A 62 9.00 18.14 -8.33
C TYR A 62 8.63 19.59 -8.67
N ILE A 63 9.35 20.20 -9.60
CA ILE A 63 9.09 21.58 -10.07
C ILE A 63 7.70 21.66 -10.70
N LYS A 64 7.32 20.68 -11.53
CA LYS A 64 6.00 20.63 -12.16
C LYS A 64 4.87 20.43 -11.15
N GLY A 65 5.08 19.61 -10.12
CA GLY A 65 4.14 19.42 -9.01
C GLY A 65 4.02 20.69 -8.16
N TRP A 66 5.14 21.33 -7.85
CA TRP A 66 5.22 22.57 -7.07
C TRP A 66 4.60 23.76 -7.81
N LEU A 67 4.89 23.92 -9.11
CA LEU A 67 4.25 24.93 -9.96
C LEU A 67 2.74 24.72 -10.07
N ARG A 68 2.26 23.49 -10.18
CA ARG A 68 0.82 23.20 -10.12
C ARG A 68 0.19 23.57 -8.77
N TYR A 69 0.89 23.29 -7.68
CA TYR A 69 0.45 23.65 -6.33
C TYR A 69 0.33 25.16 -6.17
N ILE A 70 1.32 25.93 -6.65
CA ILE A 70 1.34 27.41 -6.52
C ILE A 70 0.37 28.08 -7.49
N LEU A 71 0.38 27.67 -8.77
CA LEU A 71 -0.38 28.38 -9.81
C LEU A 71 -1.86 28.02 -9.86
N LYS A 72 -2.25 26.86 -9.35
CA LYS A 72 -3.64 26.38 -9.42
C LYS A 72 -4.32 26.16 -8.09
N GLY A 73 -3.62 26.38 -6.97
CA GLY A 73 -4.16 26.07 -5.64
C GLY A 73 -4.54 24.59 -5.50
N ASP A 74 -4.04 23.76 -6.42
CA ASP A 74 -4.36 22.36 -6.45
C ASP A 74 -3.63 21.65 -5.30
N LYS A 75 -4.31 21.44 -4.17
CA LYS A 75 -4.06 20.23 -3.38
C LYS A 75 -3.94 19.11 -4.41
N ILE A 76 -2.85 18.32 -4.38
CA ILE A 76 -2.58 17.25 -5.37
C ILE A 76 -3.90 16.64 -5.79
N LYS A 77 -4.39 17.04 -6.97
CA LYS A 77 -5.69 16.60 -7.46
C LYS A 77 -5.58 15.11 -7.58
N ASP A 78 -6.44 14.43 -6.86
CA ASP A 78 -6.78 13.06 -7.19
C ASP A 78 -6.97 13.02 -8.71
N CYS A 79 -6.03 12.42 -9.44
CA CYS A 79 -6.04 12.44 -10.90
C CYS A 79 -7.20 11.58 -11.39
N VAL A 80 -8.37 12.16 -11.40
CA VAL A 80 -9.54 11.56 -12.06
C VAL A 80 -9.34 11.73 -13.54
N ASP A 81 -9.57 10.69 -14.32
CA ASP A 81 -9.42 10.73 -15.77
C ASP A 81 -10.17 11.97 -16.33
N PRO A 82 -9.52 12.83 -17.11
CA PRO A 82 -10.19 13.98 -17.72
C PRO A 82 -11.42 13.61 -18.55
N LYS A 83 -11.48 12.39 -19.08
CA LYS A 83 -12.58 11.86 -19.89
C LYS A 83 -13.77 11.37 -19.06
N ASP A 84 -13.61 11.18 -17.73
CA ASP A 84 -14.72 10.73 -16.89
C ASP A 84 -15.85 11.76 -16.81
N PRO A 85 -17.12 11.33 -16.76
CA PRO A 85 -18.26 12.20 -16.57
C PRO A 85 -18.13 13.07 -15.32
N LYS A 86 -18.60 14.30 -15.36
CA LYS A 86 -18.50 15.28 -14.25
C LYS A 86 -19.06 14.74 -12.93
N GLU A 87 -20.20 14.03 -13.00
CA GLU A 87 -20.86 13.44 -11.83
C GLU A 87 -20.00 12.33 -11.20
N ARG A 88 -19.44 11.46 -12.02
CA ARG A 88 -18.52 10.42 -11.54
C ARG A 88 -17.29 11.02 -10.84
N LYS A 89 -16.72 12.08 -11.41
CA LYS A 89 -15.62 12.83 -10.78
C LYS A 89 -16.01 13.39 -9.43
N LYS A 90 -17.19 13.99 -9.34
CA LYS A 90 -17.70 14.55 -8.08
C LYS A 90 -17.83 13.46 -7.01
N ASN A 91 -18.52 12.37 -7.34
CA ASN A 91 -18.76 11.25 -6.41
C ASN A 91 -17.45 10.61 -5.96
N PHE A 92 -16.48 10.47 -6.87
CA PHE A 92 -15.15 9.95 -6.56
C PHE A 92 -14.39 10.86 -5.59
N LEU A 93 -14.41 12.17 -5.80
CA LEU A 93 -13.77 13.15 -4.92
C LEU A 93 -14.44 13.20 -3.54
N GLU A 94 -15.76 13.09 -3.48
CA GLU A 94 -16.50 13.02 -2.22
C GLU A 94 -16.16 11.75 -1.44
N PHE A 95 -16.08 10.61 -2.13
CA PHE A 95 -15.66 9.36 -1.49
C PHE A 95 -14.20 9.42 -0.98
N ASN A 96 -13.29 10.04 -1.74
CA ASN A 96 -11.91 10.21 -1.32
C ASN A 96 -11.76 10.98 0.00
N LYS A 97 -12.68 11.87 0.33
CA LYS A 97 -12.68 12.58 1.62
C LYS A 97 -12.90 11.64 2.82
N LYS A 98 -13.52 10.48 2.61
CA LYS A 98 -13.74 9.45 3.65
C LYS A 98 -12.46 8.66 3.94
N ILE A 99 -11.53 8.61 2.97
CA ILE A 99 -10.21 8.00 3.13
C ILE A 99 -9.30 9.05 3.78
N ALA A 100 -9.42 9.17 5.09
CA ALA A 100 -8.68 10.18 5.85
C ALA A 100 -7.19 9.87 5.92
N ASN A 101 -6.37 10.91 6.07
CA ASN A 101 -4.95 10.82 6.37
C ASN A 101 -4.08 10.17 5.30
N SER A 102 -4.35 10.40 4.00
CA SER A 102 -3.42 9.95 2.97
C SER A 102 -2.15 10.81 2.96
N LYS A 103 -1.00 10.15 2.96
CA LYS A 103 0.30 10.74 2.69
C LYS A 103 0.75 10.30 1.30
N HIS A 104 1.30 11.22 0.53
CA HIS A 104 1.86 10.93 -0.78
C HIS A 104 3.37 10.80 -0.67
N PHE A 105 3.88 9.76 -1.29
CA PHE A 105 5.31 9.50 -1.35
C PHE A 105 5.85 9.81 -2.74
N PHE A 106 6.85 10.68 -2.82
CA PHE A 106 7.41 11.16 -4.09
C PHE A 106 8.87 10.79 -4.34
N SER A 107 9.58 10.26 -3.34
CA SER A 107 11.01 9.95 -3.48
C SER A 107 11.44 8.81 -2.59
N PHE A 108 12.24 7.90 -3.13
CA PHE A 108 12.85 6.78 -2.39
C PHE A 108 13.81 7.21 -1.28
N SER A 109 14.44 8.37 -1.41
CA SER A 109 15.40 8.87 -0.42
C SER A 109 14.79 9.22 0.93
N ARG A 110 13.45 9.18 1.04
CA ARG A 110 12.70 9.56 2.24
C ARG A 110 11.89 8.42 2.85
N LEU A 111 12.14 7.18 2.48
CA LEU A 111 11.40 6.04 3.05
C LEU A 111 11.53 5.96 4.56
N GLN A 112 12.70 6.27 5.13
CA GLN A 112 12.93 6.28 6.57
C GLN A 112 12.04 7.28 7.32
N GLU A 113 11.58 8.34 6.68
CA GLU A 113 10.64 9.29 7.30
C GLU A 113 9.28 8.63 7.64
N PHE A 114 8.96 7.52 6.96
CA PHE A 114 7.76 6.75 7.21
C PHE A 114 7.94 5.70 8.31
N ASP A 115 9.16 5.42 8.81
CA ASP A 115 9.40 4.45 9.89
C ASP A 115 9.09 5.01 11.28
N LYS A 116 7.90 5.60 11.42
CA LYS A 116 7.42 6.22 12.66
C LYS A 116 6.11 5.64 13.19
N TYR A 117 5.49 4.71 12.46
CA TYR A 117 4.24 4.07 12.85
C TYR A 117 4.51 2.78 13.62
N ASP A 118 3.55 2.34 14.43
CA ASP A 118 3.69 1.12 15.24
C ASP A 118 3.52 -0.15 14.40
N TYR A 119 2.67 -0.09 13.37
CA TYR A 119 2.38 -1.21 12.46
C TYR A 119 2.38 -0.76 11.01
N TYR A 120 2.74 -1.71 10.14
CA TYR A 120 2.73 -1.49 8.69
C TYR A 120 1.87 -2.56 8.02
N PHE A 121 0.94 -2.09 7.23
CA PHE A 121 0.03 -2.93 6.45
C PHE A 121 0.25 -2.70 4.97
N VAL A 122 0.17 -3.77 4.19
CA VAL A 122 0.20 -3.71 2.73
C VAL A 122 -1.00 -4.44 2.14
N GLY A 123 -1.58 -3.90 1.09
CA GLY A 123 -2.79 -4.42 0.46
C GLY A 123 -3.97 -3.48 0.72
N SER A 124 -5.16 -3.83 0.35
CA SER A 124 -5.48 -4.96 -0.52
C SER A 124 -5.26 -4.58 -1.99
N ASP A 125 -5.55 -5.50 -2.92
CA ASP A 125 -5.35 -5.35 -4.35
C ASP A 125 -3.96 -5.82 -4.84
N GLN A 126 -3.68 -5.67 -6.13
CA GLN A 126 -2.47 -6.15 -6.81
C GLN A 126 -1.24 -5.32 -6.47
N ILE A 127 -1.04 -5.04 -5.19
CA ILE A 127 0.06 -4.22 -4.68
C ILE A 127 1.44 -4.84 -5.00
N TRP A 128 1.49 -6.17 -5.15
CA TRP A 128 2.69 -6.91 -5.48
C TRP A 128 2.79 -7.32 -6.94
N ASN A 129 1.96 -6.74 -7.82
CA ASN A 129 2.01 -7.04 -9.25
C ASN A 129 3.20 -6.32 -9.94
N PRO A 130 4.22 -7.05 -10.42
CA PRO A 130 5.38 -6.45 -11.05
C PRO A 130 5.06 -5.76 -12.38
N ILE A 131 3.98 -6.15 -13.06
CA ILE A 131 3.55 -5.55 -14.34
C ILE A 131 3.12 -4.10 -14.13
N TYR A 132 2.51 -3.79 -12.99
CA TYR A 132 2.05 -2.43 -12.65
C TYR A 132 3.04 -1.65 -11.79
N GLY A 133 4.29 -2.10 -11.72
CA GLY A 133 5.32 -1.43 -10.93
C GLY A 133 5.28 -1.77 -9.45
N GLY A 134 4.60 -2.85 -9.07
CA GLY A 134 4.63 -3.40 -7.71
C GLY A 134 6.01 -3.95 -7.32
N LEU A 135 6.14 -4.43 -6.08
CA LEU A 135 7.39 -4.95 -5.50
C LEU A 135 8.48 -3.87 -5.31
N SER A 136 8.07 -2.62 -5.17
CA SER A 136 8.96 -1.52 -4.77
C SER A 136 9.37 -1.66 -3.29
N ASP A 137 10.31 -0.83 -2.85
CA ASP A 137 10.70 -0.75 -1.45
C ASP A 137 9.53 -0.41 -0.52
N LEU A 138 8.60 0.41 -1.01
CA LEU A 138 7.40 0.76 -0.26
C LEU A 138 6.43 -0.44 -0.19
N ASP A 139 6.19 -1.14 -1.32
CA ASP A 139 5.27 -2.28 -1.39
C ASP A 139 5.76 -3.48 -0.58
N LEU A 140 7.07 -3.64 -0.46
CA LEU A 140 7.73 -4.69 0.30
C LEU A 140 8.08 -4.27 1.72
N LEU A 141 7.78 -3.02 2.11
CA LEU A 141 8.08 -2.47 3.43
C LEU A 141 9.53 -2.71 3.84
N THR A 142 10.50 -2.45 2.94
CA THR A 142 11.92 -2.75 3.18
C THR A 142 12.56 -1.82 4.20
N PHE A 143 11.98 -0.65 4.41
CA PHE A 143 12.49 0.44 5.22
C PHE A 143 12.23 0.30 6.72
N THR A 144 11.45 -0.69 7.13
CA THR A 144 11.07 -0.85 8.55
C THR A 144 11.36 -2.26 9.05
N GLN A 145 11.68 -2.37 10.33
CA GLN A 145 11.80 -3.63 11.07
C GLN A 145 10.59 -3.87 12.00
N LYS A 146 9.63 -2.95 12.04
CA LYS A 146 8.40 -3.08 12.81
C LYS A 146 7.47 -4.11 12.18
N LYS A 147 6.39 -4.46 12.86
CA LYS A 147 5.44 -5.48 12.40
C LYS A 147 4.85 -5.15 11.04
N LYS A 148 4.98 -6.09 10.12
CA LYS A 148 4.54 -6.03 8.72
C LYS A 148 3.44 -7.04 8.47
N ILE A 149 2.31 -6.58 7.98
CA ILE A 149 1.14 -7.44 7.79
C ILE A 149 0.59 -7.19 6.38
N ALA A 150 0.40 -8.25 5.62
CA ALA A 150 -0.29 -8.17 4.34
C ALA A 150 -1.76 -8.55 4.52
N ILE A 151 -2.66 -7.69 4.03
CA ILE A 151 -4.10 -7.90 4.08
C ILE A 151 -4.65 -8.03 2.66
N SER A 152 -5.05 -9.24 2.27
CA SER A 152 -5.62 -9.54 0.96
C SER A 152 -4.77 -9.00 -0.19
N ALA A 153 -3.44 -9.05 -0.05
CA ALA A 153 -2.51 -8.65 -1.09
C ALA A 153 -2.57 -9.62 -2.27
N SER A 154 -2.24 -9.12 -3.46
CA SER A 154 -2.28 -9.91 -4.68
C SER A 154 -1.05 -9.63 -5.53
N PHE A 155 -0.55 -10.67 -6.20
CA PHE A 155 0.47 -10.54 -7.25
C PHE A 155 -0.16 -10.31 -8.63
N GLY A 156 -1.42 -10.77 -8.84
CA GLY A 156 -2.09 -10.70 -10.13
C GLY A 156 -1.40 -11.48 -11.26
N ILE A 157 -0.53 -12.40 -10.89
CA ILE A 157 0.24 -13.31 -11.77
C ILE A 157 0.33 -14.69 -11.12
N GLU A 158 0.62 -15.72 -11.90
CA GLU A 158 0.75 -17.08 -11.41
C GLU A 158 2.17 -17.43 -10.94
N GLU A 159 3.18 -16.78 -11.52
CA GLU A 159 4.59 -16.99 -11.20
C GLU A 159 5.35 -15.66 -11.12
N ILE A 160 6.31 -15.59 -10.20
CA ILE A 160 7.18 -14.42 -10.08
C ILE A 160 8.26 -14.45 -11.16
N PRO A 161 8.42 -13.38 -11.96
CA PRO A 161 9.52 -13.27 -12.90
C PRO A 161 10.87 -13.42 -12.21
N LEU A 162 11.84 -14.06 -12.88
CA LEU A 162 13.16 -14.37 -12.31
C LEU A 162 13.86 -13.14 -11.72
N ASP A 163 13.74 -12.00 -12.38
CA ASP A 163 14.35 -10.73 -11.93
C ASP A 163 13.84 -10.25 -10.57
N TYR A 164 12.63 -10.64 -10.18
CA TYR A 164 12.01 -10.26 -8.91
C TYR A 164 12.11 -11.35 -7.83
N LYS A 165 12.44 -12.61 -8.20
CA LYS A 165 12.36 -13.76 -7.30
C LYS A 165 13.16 -13.55 -6.03
N GLY A 166 14.46 -13.26 -6.12
CA GLY A 166 15.31 -13.08 -4.94
C GLY A 166 14.85 -11.94 -4.05
N ARG A 167 14.35 -10.85 -4.64
CA ARG A 167 13.83 -9.71 -3.89
C ARG A 167 12.54 -10.08 -3.14
N VAL A 168 11.64 -10.79 -3.78
CA VAL A 168 10.39 -11.25 -3.18
C VAL A 168 10.67 -12.22 -2.03
N GLU A 169 11.57 -13.20 -2.24
CA GLU A 169 12.03 -14.12 -1.20
C GLU A 169 12.60 -13.38 0.01
N GLN A 170 13.52 -12.44 -0.23
CA GLN A 170 14.21 -11.69 0.82
C GLN A 170 13.27 -10.86 1.71
N TYR A 171 12.25 -10.22 1.13
CA TYR A 171 11.44 -9.25 1.85
C TYR A 171 10.07 -9.78 2.26
N ILE A 172 9.39 -10.58 1.46
CA ILE A 172 8.09 -11.16 1.84
C ILE A 172 8.25 -12.12 3.01
N SER A 173 9.35 -12.87 3.06
CA SER A 173 9.66 -13.73 4.20
C SER A 173 9.75 -12.98 5.56
N LYS A 174 9.92 -11.67 5.54
CA LYS A 174 10.00 -10.82 6.75
C LYS A 174 8.65 -10.29 7.24
N PHE A 175 7.56 -10.62 6.57
CA PHE A 175 6.23 -10.25 7.04
C PHE A 175 5.84 -11.13 8.23
N ASP A 176 5.23 -10.52 9.25
CA ASP A 176 4.74 -11.23 10.45
C ASP A 176 3.47 -12.01 10.17
N ALA A 177 2.64 -11.51 9.26
CA ALA A 177 1.47 -12.22 8.77
C ALA A 177 1.15 -11.83 7.32
N ILE A 178 0.68 -12.81 6.57
CA ILE A 178 0.31 -12.63 5.17
C ILE A 178 -1.07 -13.22 4.94
N SER A 179 -1.96 -12.40 4.40
CA SER A 179 -3.23 -12.81 3.80
C SER A 179 -3.21 -12.39 2.34
N VAL A 180 -3.53 -13.32 1.46
CA VAL A 180 -3.59 -13.09 0.01
C VAL A 180 -5.01 -13.29 -0.52
N ARG A 181 -5.27 -12.72 -1.68
CA ARG A 181 -6.61 -12.70 -2.28
C ARG A 181 -6.93 -13.93 -3.12
N GLU A 182 -5.93 -14.49 -3.80
CA GLU A 182 -6.09 -15.59 -4.74
C GLU A 182 -5.16 -16.77 -4.46
N GLU A 183 -5.52 -17.94 -4.99
CA GLU A 183 -4.77 -19.19 -4.83
C GLU A 183 -3.37 -19.11 -5.47
N ALA A 184 -3.26 -18.44 -6.63
CA ALA A 184 -1.97 -18.21 -7.28
C ALA A 184 -0.99 -17.48 -6.35
N ALA A 185 -1.44 -16.42 -5.68
CA ALA A 185 -0.63 -15.70 -4.71
C ALA A 185 -0.22 -16.57 -3.52
N LYS A 186 -1.12 -17.44 -3.04
CA LYS A 186 -0.78 -18.41 -2.00
C LYS A 186 0.33 -19.35 -2.45
N ASN A 187 0.18 -19.94 -3.64
CA ASN A 187 1.17 -20.87 -4.20
C ASN A 187 2.55 -20.21 -4.34
N ILE A 188 2.58 -18.92 -4.74
CA ILE A 188 3.80 -18.12 -4.79
C ILE A 188 4.41 -18.01 -3.40
N ILE A 189 3.62 -17.62 -2.39
CA ILE A 189 4.11 -17.42 -1.03
C ILE A 189 4.60 -18.73 -0.41
N GLU A 190 3.90 -19.84 -0.61
CA GLU A 190 4.28 -21.15 -0.08
C GLU A 190 5.60 -21.64 -0.68
N LYS A 191 5.84 -21.40 -1.97
CA LYS A 191 7.13 -21.70 -2.63
C LYS A 191 8.29 -20.87 -2.09
N ILE A 192 8.02 -19.65 -1.66
CA ILE A 192 9.03 -18.68 -1.18
C ILE A 192 9.28 -18.84 0.32
N CYS A 193 8.22 -18.96 1.10
CA CYS A 193 8.27 -19.04 2.55
C CYS A 193 8.26 -20.50 3.00
N LEU A 194 9.36 -21.22 2.84
CA LEU A 194 9.51 -22.65 3.16
C LEU A 194 9.25 -23.03 4.62
N LYS A 195 9.03 -22.10 5.55
CA LYS A 195 8.75 -22.41 6.97
C LYS A 195 7.82 -21.39 7.61
N ASN A 196 6.65 -21.87 8.07
CA ASN A 196 5.86 -21.39 9.22
C ASN A 196 5.27 -19.99 9.23
N LYS A 197 5.09 -19.30 8.11
CA LYS A 197 4.31 -18.06 8.10
C LYS A 197 2.92 -18.31 7.56
N PHE A 198 1.91 -17.98 8.35
CA PHE A 198 0.51 -18.23 8.09
C PHE A 198 0.05 -17.58 6.77
N VAL A 199 -0.06 -18.38 5.73
CA VAL A 199 -0.73 -17.99 4.51
C VAL A 199 -2.20 -18.38 4.64
N ASN A 200 -3.09 -17.41 4.53
CA ASN A 200 -4.52 -17.67 4.60
C ASN A 200 -5.18 -17.36 3.26
N ASN A 201 -5.75 -18.39 2.63
CA ASN A 201 -6.46 -18.35 1.34
C ASN A 201 -7.78 -17.59 1.39
N ARG A 202 -8.29 -17.24 2.54
CA ARG A 202 -9.63 -16.67 2.63
C ARG A 202 -9.56 -15.15 2.64
N PHE A 203 -10.42 -14.52 1.90
CA PHE A 203 -10.65 -13.11 1.59
C PHE A 203 -10.47 -12.08 2.71
N ALA A 204 -10.24 -12.50 3.94
CA ALA A 204 -9.89 -11.62 5.04
C ALA A 204 -9.01 -12.37 6.04
N LEU A 205 -7.95 -11.71 6.48
CA LEU A 205 -7.36 -12.00 7.76
C LEU A 205 -8.52 -11.97 8.77
N SER A 206 -8.91 -13.10 9.37
CA SER A 206 -10.04 -13.06 10.29
C SER A 206 -9.76 -12.03 11.38
N LEU A 207 -10.74 -11.20 11.73
CA LEU A 207 -10.60 -10.19 12.79
C LEU A 207 -10.00 -10.78 14.06
N LYS A 208 -10.33 -12.04 14.37
CA LYS A 208 -9.77 -12.78 15.50
C LYS A 208 -8.25 -12.96 15.38
N ARG A 209 -7.74 -13.33 14.20
CA ARG A 209 -6.29 -13.46 13.95
C ARG A 209 -5.57 -12.12 13.94
N LEU A 210 -6.17 -11.12 13.35
CA LEU A 210 -5.62 -9.75 13.38
C LEU A 210 -5.44 -9.28 14.82
N LYS A 211 -6.42 -9.51 15.69
CA LYS A 211 -6.32 -9.20 17.14
C LYS A 211 -5.16 -9.93 17.82
N ILE A 212 -4.94 -11.21 17.51
CA ILE A 212 -3.83 -11.97 18.06
C ILE A 212 -2.49 -11.36 17.63
N ILE A 213 -2.32 -11.06 16.34
CA ILE A 213 -1.09 -10.47 15.77
C ILE A 213 -0.81 -9.09 16.39
N LEU A 214 -1.83 -8.28 16.57
CA LEU A 214 -1.69 -6.94 17.15
C LEU A 214 -1.36 -6.97 18.66
N ARG A 215 -1.68 -8.05 19.35
CA ARG A 215 -1.43 -8.25 20.80
C ARG A 215 -0.15 -9.01 21.11
N SER A 216 0.37 -9.81 20.19
CA SER A 216 1.68 -10.46 20.36
C SER A 216 2.77 -9.40 20.30
N ASN A 217 3.41 -9.16 21.42
CA ASN A 217 4.58 -8.28 21.54
C ASN A 217 5.80 -8.87 20.85
#